data_f5051d8f521ecc701e00f987ba2faaf6
#
_entry.id   f5051d8f521ecc701e00f987ba2faaf6
#
_cell.length_a   1.000
_cell.length_b   1.000
_cell.length_c   1.000
_cell.angle_alpha   90.00
_cell.angle_beta   90.00
_cell.angle_gamma   90.00
#
_symmetry.space_group_name_H-M   'P 1'
#
loop_
_entity.id
_entity.type
_entity.pdbx_description
1 polymer ?
#
loop_
_entity_poly.entity_id
_entity_poly.type
_entity_poly.pdbx_seq_one_letter_code
_entity_poly.pdbx_strand_id
1 'polypeptide(L)'
;MCSAPGQELIRNAIVEKKLTGVVVAACSPHMHEPTFRKACAAVGLNPYLCEMANIREHCSWVHSDREKATEKAIELVRFLVEKVKRNRPLEPIRVPVTKRALVVGGGIAGIQAALDIANGGYEVILVERQPSIGGHMAQLSETFPTLDCSQCILTPKMVEVRQHPNIKLLTYSEVEDVKGYVGNFEVTIRKKARYVNEEVCTGCGACIQRCPQKRIPSEFDRGLGRRTAIYIPFPQAVPNIPVIDREHCAYFRRGGCRLCEKECPRGAIDFNQQDQLLTEKVGAIVLATGYDLIPSDIYSEYGGGRYRDVIDGLQFERLLSASGPTNGEVLRPSDGKEVKSVVFISCVGSRDRAKGIPYCSKICCMYVAKHAILFKHKVHDGQAFVFYMDVRAAGKGYEEFVRRAVEEEGVVYLRGRVSKIYQQDGKLIVRGVDTLSGMPVEIPADLVVLATAIRASDGIVELAQKLGVPVDEHGFLSEAHPKLRPVETQVAGVFLAGACQASKDIPDTVAQASGAASKVLSMFAQDAIEREPTIAKVNEQTCVGCFECQRACPYRAIERKEIRDRQGNLIKVVAYVNPGLCAGCGACTVACRNHSVDLEGFAEEQMFAELSAITAA
;
A
#
# COMPACT_ATOMS: atom_id res chain seq x y z
N MET A 1 5.25 36.00 -6.23
CA MET A 1 6.70 35.73 -6.17
C MET A 1 7.06 34.36 -6.81
N CYS A 2 6.24 33.31 -6.65
CA CYS A 2 6.52 31.98 -7.23
C CYS A 2 6.33 31.88 -8.77
N SER A 3 5.70 32.85 -9.43
CA SER A 3 5.59 32.92 -10.89
C SER A 3 6.93 33.20 -11.56
N ALA A 4 7.05 32.92 -12.86
CA ALA A 4 8.28 33.17 -13.60
C ALA A 4 8.79 34.62 -13.48
N PRO A 5 7.93 35.68 -13.66
CA PRO A 5 8.36 37.07 -13.46
C PRO A 5 8.81 37.35 -12.02
N GLY A 6 8.16 36.78 -11.01
CA GLY A 6 8.55 36.95 -9.61
C GLY A 6 9.91 36.34 -9.29
N GLN A 7 10.19 35.14 -9.82
CA GLN A 7 11.51 34.50 -9.70
C GLN A 7 12.60 35.27 -10.43
N GLU A 8 12.27 35.87 -11.59
CA GLU A 8 13.18 36.74 -12.34
C GLU A 8 13.53 37.99 -11.54
N LEU A 9 12.58 38.64 -10.90
CA LEU A 9 12.83 39.77 -9.99
C LEU A 9 13.82 39.41 -8.89
N ILE A 10 13.66 38.20 -8.28
CA ILE A 10 14.60 37.72 -7.25
C ILE A 10 15.99 37.55 -7.83
N ARG A 11 16.13 36.87 -8.99
CA ARG A 11 17.44 36.67 -9.65
C ARG A 11 18.12 37.98 -10.00
N ASN A 12 17.38 38.91 -10.60
CA ASN A 12 17.91 40.21 -10.96
C ASN A 12 18.37 41.01 -9.73
N ALA A 13 17.57 41.01 -8.66
CA ALA A 13 17.93 41.68 -7.42
C ALA A 13 19.21 41.11 -6.79
N ILE A 14 19.39 39.77 -6.81
CA ILE A 14 20.60 39.12 -6.30
C ILE A 14 21.85 39.59 -7.09
N VAL A 15 21.77 39.61 -8.42
CA VAL A 15 22.89 39.97 -9.28
C VAL A 15 23.21 41.47 -9.21
N GLU A 16 22.18 42.32 -9.40
CA GLU A 16 22.35 43.78 -9.44
C GLU A 16 22.82 44.34 -8.10
N LYS A 17 22.25 43.86 -7.01
CA LYS A 17 22.57 44.36 -5.65
C LYS A 17 23.66 43.54 -4.95
N LYS A 18 24.20 42.53 -5.61
CA LYS A 18 25.22 41.62 -5.03
C LYS A 18 24.83 41.06 -3.65
N LEU A 19 23.58 40.57 -3.55
CA LEU A 19 23.04 40.09 -2.30
C LEU A 19 23.74 38.80 -1.86
N THR A 20 24.04 38.71 -0.56
CA THR A 20 24.63 37.53 0.10
C THR A 20 23.63 36.67 0.81
N GLY A 21 22.36 37.10 0.87
CA GLY A 21 21.23 36.37 1.45
C GLY A 21 19.92 37.00 1.04
N VAL A 22 18.84 36.23 1.07
CA VAL A 22 17.52 36.63 0.61
C VAL A 22 16.44 36.17 1.59
N VAL A 23 15.49 37.05 1.90
CA VAL A 23 14.23 36.69 2.58
C VAL A 23 13.06 36.94 1.63
N VAL A 24 12.27 35.91 1.36
CA VAL A 24 11.10 35.98 0.49
C VAL A 24 9.84 36.00 1.34
N ALA A 25 9.17 37.16 1.42
CA ALA A 25 7.88 37.30 2.08
C ALA A 25 6.75 36.79 1.16
N ALA A 26 6.23 35.60 1.42
CA ALA A 26 5.26 34.93 0.53
C ALA A 26 4.37 33.92 1.30
N CYS A 27 4.04 32.82 0.64
CA CYS A 27 3.23 31.73 1.18
C CYS A 27 4.04 30.81 2.13
N SER A 28 3.49 29.62 2.42
CA SER A 28 4.16 28.60 3.23
C SER A 28 5.49 28.14 2.63
N PRO A 29 6.58 28.09 3.41
CA PRO A 29 7.85 27.50 2.99
C PRO A 29 7.70 26.03 2.63
N HIS A 30 6.80 25.29 3.29
CA HIS A 30 6.58 23.85 3.05
C HIS A 30 6.37 23.49 1.57
N MET A 31 5.72 24.34 0.80
CA MET A 31 5.46 24.10 -0.63
C MET A 31 6.39 24.86 -1.58
N HIS A 32 6.87 26.04 -1.18
CA HIS A 32 7.47 26.98 -2.12
C HIS A 32 8.96 27.24 -1.88
N GLU A 33 9.51 26.78 -0.77
CA GLU A 33 10.94 26.93 -0.47
C GLU A 33 11.85 26.36 -1.57
N PRO A 34 11.59 25.15 -2.11
CA PRO A 34 12.42 24.63 -3.22
C PRO A 34 12.39 25.50 -4.48
N THR A 35 11.28 26.21 -4.72
CA THR A 35 11.16 27.12 -5.89
C THR A 35 12.10 28.31 -5.75
N PHE A 36 12.13 28.92 -4.57
CA PHE A 36 12.97 30.10 -4.34
C PHE A 36 14.44 29.74 -4.16
N ARG A 37 14.73 28.61 -3.52
CA ARG A 37 16.10 28.05 -3.44
C ARG A 37 16.68 27.78 -4.84
N LYS A 38 15.88 27.22 -5.75
CA LYS A 38 16.28 27.03 -7.17
C LYS A 38 16.52 28.37 -7.89
N ALA A 39 15.69 29.38 -7.62
CA ALA A 39 15.89 30.70 -8.20
C ALA A 39 17.19 31.36 -7.73
N CYS A 40 17.56 31.19 -6.45
CA CYS A 40 18.84 31.65 -5.90
C CYS A 40 20.02 30.88 -6.51
N ALA A 41 19.94 29.55 -6.56
CA ALA A 41 20.98 28.70 -7.12
C ALA A 41 21.28 29.03 -8.61
N ALA A 42 20.23 29.36 -9.38
CA ALA A 42 20.36 29.69 -10.79
C ALA A 42 21.26 30.92 -11.08
N VAL A 43 21.51 31.77 -10.09
CA VAL A 43 22.39 32.94 -10.18
C VAL A 43 23.60 32.86 -9.25
N GLY A 44 23.94 31.67 -8.78
CA GLY A 44 25.15 31.39 -7.99
C GLY A 44 25.04 31.69 -6.48
N LEU A 45 23.87 32.10 -5.98
CA LEU A 45 23.67 32.21 -4.54
C LEU A 45 23.37 30.85 -3.95
N ASN A 46 24.08 30.46 -2.87
CA ASN A 46 23.82 29.19 -2.20
C ASN A 46 22.34 29.10 -1.77
N PRO A 47 21.63 28.02 -2.09
CA PRO A 47 20.17 27.90 -1.85
C PRO A 47 19.77 28.03 -0.37
N TYR A 48 20.68 27.71 0.56
CA TYR A 48 20.43 27.76 2.01
C TYR A 48 20.68 29.16 2.62
N LEU A 49 21.03 30.14 1.79
CA LEU A 49 21.03 31.56 2.15
C LEU A 49 19.71 32.25 1.76
N CYS A 50 18.67 31.46 1.49
CA CYS A 50 17.32 31.90 1.18
C CYS A 50 16.34 31.40 2.26
N GLU A 51 15.64 32.34 2.92
CA GLU A 51 14.59 32.05 3.90
C GLU A 51 13.23 32.56 3.41
N MET A 52 12.15 32.01 3.94
CA MET A 52 10.78 32.39 3.60
C MET A 52 10.00 32.88 4.79
N ALA A 53 9.52 34.13 4.73
CA ALA A 53 8.54 34.64 5.67
C ALA A 53 7.12 34.26 5.23
N ASN A 54 6.45 33.44 6.00
CA ASN A 54 5.05 33.03 5.74
C ASN A 54 4.07 34.14 6.17
N ILE A 55 3.91 35.13 5.29
CA ILE A 55 2.98 36.26 5.54
C ILE A 55 1.52 35.95 5.14
N ARG A 56 1.27 34.79 4.53
CA ARG A 56 -0.09 34.37 4.19
C ARG A 56 -0.76 33.64 5.33
N GLU A 57 -0.24 32.51 5.76
CA GLU A 57 -0.84 31.67 6.79
C GLU A 57 -0.66 32.22 8.20
N HIS A 58 0.50 32.83 8.48
CA HIS A 58 0.81 33.40 9.78
C HIS A 58 0.33 34.85 9.98
N CYS A 59 -0.08 35.53 8.90
CA CYS A 59 -0.55 36.93 8.98
C CYS A 59 -1.94 37.10 8.37
N SER A 60 -2.08 37.08 7.04
CA SER A 60 -3.33 37.47 6.37
C SER A 60 -4.50 36.51 6.61
N TRP A 61 -4.24 35.23 6.93
CA TRP A 61 -5.30 34.26 7.20
C TRP A 61 -5.76 34.23 8.66
N VAL A 62 -4.91 34.65 9.60
CA VAL A 62 -5.18 34.57 11.04
C VAL A 62 -5.49 35.91 11.68
N HIS A 63 -5.34 37.03 10.95
CA HIS A 63 -5.67 38.37 11.43
C HIS A 63 -6.79 38.97 10.55
N SER A 64 -7.88 39.38 11.18
CA SER A 64 -8.95 40.13 10.54
C SER A 64 -8.61 41.65 10.40
N ASP A 65 -7.74 42.15 11.27
CA ASP A 65 -7.24 43.50 11.27
C ASP A 65 -6.00 43.62 10.37
N ARG A 66 -6.08 44.51 9.37
CA ARG A 66 -5.03 44.70 8.37
C ARG A 66 -3.76 45.31 8.93
N GLU A 67 -3.88 46.21 9.90
CA GLU A 67 -2.72 46.89 10.51
C GLU A 67 -1.92 45.89 11.34
N LYS A 68 -2.58 45.11 12.19
CA LYS A 68 -1.96 44.02 12.97
C LYS A 68 -1.34 42.94 12.09
N ALA A 69 -2.00 42.59 11.00
CA ALA A 69 -1.43 41.67 10.02
C ALA A 69 -0.15 42.22 9.38
N THR A 70 -0.11 43.51 9.09
CA THR A 70 1.07 44.18 8.51
C THR A 70 2.21 44.25 9.52
N GLU A 71 1.93 44.66 10.78
CA GLU A 71 2.91 44.64 11.86
C GLU A 71 3.53 43.25 12.03
N LYS A 72 2.70 42.22 12.08
CA LYS A 72 3.15 40.84 12.17
C LYS A 72 3.98 40.39 10.98
N ALA A 73 3.63 40.81 9.77
CA ALA A 73 4.41 40.52 8.58
C ALA A 73 5.80 41.16 8.63
N ILE A 74 5.89 42.42 9.10
CA ILE A 74 7.17 43.13 9.27
C ILE A 74 8.03 42.43 10.30
N GLU A 75 7.47 42.01 11.44
CA GLU A 75 8.18 41.26 12.47
C GLU A 75 8.77 39.97 11.90
N LEU A 76 7.96 39.15 11.20
CA LEU A 76 8.42 37.88 10.63
C LEU A 76 9.56 38.08 9.62
N VAL A 77 9.48 39.10 8.77
CA VAL A 77 10.57 39.41 7.84
C VAL A 77 11.83 39.84 8.59
N ARG A 78 11.68 40.67 9.62
CA ARG A 78 12.80 41.14 10.45
C ARG A 78 13.54 40.01 11.14
N PHE A 79 12.81 39.06 11.74
CA PHE A 79 13.39 37.88 12.37
C PHE A 79 14.24 37.07 11.41
N LEU A 80 13.67 36.78 10.22
CA LEU A 80 14.37 36.00 9.19
C LEU A 80 15.55 36.74 8.55
N VAL A 81 15.49 38.06 8.48
CA VAL A 81 16.66 38.87 8.07
C VAL A 81 17.81 38.72 9.05
N GLU A 82 17.53 38.74 10.36
CA GLU A 82 18.59 38.51 11.36
C GLU A 82 19.12 37.07 11.34
N LYS A 83 18.30 36.08 11.03
CA LYS A 83 18.74 34.70 10.79
C LYS A 83 19.63 34.61 9.56
N VAL A 84 19.17 35.13 8.41
CA VAL A 84 19.89 35.04 7.13
C VAL A 84 21.29 35.68 7.20
N LYS A 85 21.44 36.77 7.97
CA LYS A 85 22.77 37.37 8.22
C LYS A 85 23.78 36.40 8.86
N ARG A 86 23.29 35.33 9.50
CA ARG A 86 24.08 34.32 10.20
C ARG A 86 24.02 32.96 9.52
N ASN A 87 23.25 32.82 8.46
CA ASN A 87 23.21 31.61 7.66
C ASN A 87 24.56 31.36 7.00
N ARG A 88 24.95 30.11 6.94
CA ARG A 88 26.14 29.65 6.27
C ARG A 88 25.77 28.88 5.01
N PRO A 89 26.59 28.93 3.95
CA PRO A 89 26.39 28.07 2.80
C PRO A 89 26.40 26.58 3.24
N LEU A 90 25.38 25.84 2.81
CA LEU A 90 25.31 24.40 3.06
C LEU A 90 25.35 23.66 1.72
N GLU A 91 25.94 22.48 1.71
CA GLU A 91 25.98 21.62 0.53
C GLU A 91 25.00 20.45 0.70
N PRO A 92 24.20 20.14 -0.33
CA PRO A 92 23.32 18.98 -0.29
C PRO A 92 24.09 17.70 0.04
N ILE A 93 23.50 16.86 0.88
CA ILE A 93 24.09 15.57 1.25
C ILE A 93 23.81 14.58 0.13
N ARG A 94 24.85 13.99 -0.44
CA ARG A 94 24.71 12.95 -1.46
C ARG A 94 24.79 11.57 -0.82
N VAL A 95 23.71 10.80 -1.01
CA VAL A 95 23.59 9.44 -0.50
C VAL A 95 23.51 8.48 -1.68
N PRO A 96 24.43 7.50 -1.80
CA PRO A 96 24.38 6.53 -2.89
C PRO A 96 23.09 5.73 -2.86
N VAL A 97 22.63 5.25 -4.03
CA VAL A 97 21.38 4.49 -4.19
C VAL A 97 21.67 3.05 -4.52
N THR A 98 21.13 2.14 -3.73
CA THR A 98 21.08 0.71 -4.06
C THR A 98 20.03 0.52 -5.17
N LYS A 99 20.46 0.19 -6.38
CA LYS A 99 19.60 0.09 -7.58
C LYS A 99 18.83 -1.25 -7.61
N ARG A 100 18.10 -1.53 -6.54
CA ARG A 100 17.25 -2.71 -6.37
C ARG A 100 15.99 -2.29 -5.63
N ALA A 101 14.82 -2.74 -6.07
CA ALA A 101 13.53 -2.45 -5.42
C ALA A 101 13.00 -3.66 -4.65
N LEU A 102 12.27 -3.38 -3.56
CA LEU A 102 11.39 -4.35 -2.91
C LEU A 102 9.96 -4.04 -3.30
N VAL A 103 9.20 -5.04 -3.72
CA VAL A 103 7.76 -4.96 -3.94
C VAL A 103 7.07 -5.91 -2.95
N VAL A 104 6.17 -5.38 -2.11
CA VAL A 104 5.47 -6.15 -1.07
C VAL A 104 4.02 -6.37 -1.48
N GLY A 105 3.69 -7.62 -1.80
CA GLY A 105 2.39 -8.08 -2.30
C GLY A 105 2.45 -8.49 -3.76
N GLY A 106 2.07 -9.75 -4.04
CA GLY A 106 2.10 -10.37 -5.37
C GLY A 106 0.73 -10.36 -6.07
N GLY A 107 -0.17 -9.41 -5.75
CA GLY A 107 -1.38 -9.13 -6.54
C GLY A 107 -1.06 -8.37 -7.83
N ILE A 108 -2.09 -8.03 -8.63
CA ILE A 108 -1.91 -7.34 -9.92
C ILE A 108 -1.10 -6.05 -9.81
N ALA A 109 -1.25 -5.28 -8.71
CA ALA A 109 -0.47 -4.08 -8.47
C ALA A 109 1.03 -4.37 -8.34
N GLY A 110 1.38 -5.35 -7.49
CA GLY A 110 2.78 -5.71 -7.28
C GLY A 110 3.40 -6.40 -8.49
N ILE A 111 2.65 -7.24 -9.20
CA ILE A 111 3.06 -7.87 -10.47
C ILE A 111 3.41 -6.78 -11.49
N GLN A 112 2.51 -5.80 -11.70
CA GLN A 112 2.74 -4.72 -12.66
C GLN A 112 3.94 -3.86 -12.25
N ALA A 113 4.01 -3.43 -10.99
CA ALA A 113 5.13 -2.61 -10.51
C ALA A 113 6.47 -3.35 -10.64
N ALA A 114 6.51 -4.65 -10.31
CA ALA A 114 7.71 -5.47 -10.42
C ALA A 114 8.18 -5.61 -11.88
N LEU A 115 7.26 -5.87 -12.81
CA LEU A 115 7.57 -5.98 -14.24
C LEU A 115 8.05 -4.65 -14.81
N ASP A 116 7.38 -3.54 -14.50
CA ASP A 116 7.77 -2.22 -15.00
C ASP A 116 9.18 -1.81 -14.53
N ILE A 117 9.50 -2.06 -13.26
CA ILE A 117 10.84 -1.77 -12.72
C ILE A 117 11.89 -2.70 -13.33
N ALA A 118 11.60 -3.99 -13.44
CA ALA A 118 12.52 -5.00 -13.99
C ALA A 118 12.77 -4.80 -15.48
N ASN A 119 11.75 -4.44 -16.27
CA ASN A 119 11.85 -4.07 -17.67
C ASN A 119 12.66 -2.77 -17.86
N GLY A 120 12.68 -1.89 -16.86
CA GLY A 120 13.57 -0.73 -16.79
C GLY A 120 15.04 -1.09 -16.51
N GLY A 121 15.37 -2.38 -16.37
CA GLY A 121 16.74 -2.88 -16.19
C GLY A 121 17.22 -2.99 -14.75
N TYR A 122 16.34 -2.83 -13.74
CA TYR A 122 16.72 -2.88 -12.32
C TYR A 122 16.25 -4.15 -11.63
N GLU A 123 16.99 -4.59 -10.62
CA GLU A 123 16.63 -5.77 -9.84
C GLU A 123 15.41 -5.49 -8.94
N VAL A 124 14.53 -6.48 -8.82
CA VAL A 124 13.33 -6.45 -7.98
C VAL A 124 13.27 -7.70 -7.10
N ILE A 125 12.95 -7.50 -5.84
CA ILE A 125 12.53 -8.58 -4.93
C ILE A 125 11.02 -8.44 -4.76
N LEU A 126 10.26 -9.42 -5.23
CA LEU A 126 8.81 -9.48 -5.04
C LEU A 126 8.48 -10.46 -3.92
N VAL A 127 7.89 -9.94 -2.82
CA VAL A 127 7.51 -10.72 -1.63
C VAL A 127 6.01 -10.90 -1.59
N GLU A 128 5.55 -12.16 -1.48
CA GLU A 128 4.14 -12.52 -1.37
C GLU A 128 3.91 -13.46 -0.17
N ARG A 129 2.94 -13.11 0.69
CA ARG A 129 2.60 -13.90 1.89
C ARG A 129 1.91 -15.25 1.59
N GLN A 130 1.22 -15.33 0.45
CA GLN A 130 0.56 -16.54 0.01
C GLN A 130 1.53 -17.48 -0.74
N PRO A 131 1.20 -18.77 -0.87
CA PRO A 131 2.03 -19.72 -1.62
C PRO A 131 2.17 -19.42 -3.12
N SER A 132 1.32 -18.56 -3.67
CA SER A 132 1.33 -18.13 -5.08
C SER A 132 1.04 -16.64 -5.19
N ILE A 133 1.57 -16.00 -6.23
CA ILE A 133 1.15 -14.65 -6.66
C ILE A 133 -0.20 -14.71 -7.38
N GLY A 134 -0.81 -13.55 -7.64
CA GLY A 134 -2.08 -13.38 -8.35
C GLY A 134 -3.13 -12.60 -7.54
N GLY A 135 -3.09 -12.68 -6.22
CA GLY A 135 -4.01 -11.96 -5.32
C GLY A 135 -5.49 -12.23 -5.61
N HIS A 136 -6.35 -11.25 -5.35
CA HIS A 136 -7.79 -11.39 -5.62
C HIS A 136 -8.13 -11.53 -7.11
N MET A 137 -7.32 -10.95 -8.01
CA MET A 137 -7.57 -11.10 -9.44
C MET A 137 -7.53 -12.57 -9.88
N ALA A 138 -6.69 -13.40 -9.27
CA ALA A 138 -6.67 -14.83 -9.55
C ALA A 138 -7.96 -15.57 -9.13
N GLN A 139 -8.75 -15.00 -8.21
CA GLN A 139 -10.01 -15.57 -7.76
C GLN A 139 -11.19 -15.21 -8.67
N LEU A 140 -11.05 -14.19 -9.54
CA LEU A 140 -12.10 -13.74 -10.43
C LEU A 140 -12.31 -14.71 -11.60
N SER A 141 -13.54 -14.78 -12.10
CA SER A 141 -13.91 -15.43 -13.36
C SER A 141 -13.54 -14.56 -14.55
N GLU A 142 -14.19 -13.40 -14.63
CA GLU A 142 -14.01 -12.40 -15.68
C GLU A 142 -13.85 -11.00 -15.06
N THR A 143 -13.41 -10.03 -15.88
CA THR A 143 -13.20 -8.64 -15.43
C THR A 143 -14.18 -7.69 -16.15
N PHE A 144 -14.69 -6.69 -15.45
CA PHE A 144 -15.49 -5.63 -16.04
C PHE A 144 -14.60 -4.52 -16.62
N PRO A 145 -15.03 -3.74 -17.62
CA PRO A 145 -16.32 -3.83 -18.34
C PRO A 145 -16.27 -4.75 -19.56
N THR A 146 -15.14 -5.34 -19.88
CA THR A 146 -14.87 -6.05 -21.13
C THR A 146 -15.23 -7.53 -21.10
N LEU A 147 -15.45 -8.10 -19.93
CA LEU A 147 -15.67 -9.53 -19.67
C LEU A 147 -14.50 -10.42 -20.14
N ASP A 148 -13.28 -9.89 -20.04
CA ASP A 148 -12.08 -10.70 -20.27
C ASP A 148 -11.93 -11.75 -19.18
N CYS A 149 -11.54 -12.95 -19.56
CA CYS A 149 -11.17 -14.01 -18.63
C CYS A 149 -10.01 -13.54 -17.74
N SER A 150 -10.21 -13.48 -16.45
CA SER A 150 -9.22 -12.98 -15.50
C SER A 150 -7.92 -13.78 -15.53
N GLN A 151 -8.02 -15.11 -15.57
CA GLN A 151 -6.84 -15.98 -15.62
C GLN A 151 -6.07 -15.85 -16.96
N CYS A 152 -6.79 -15.61 -18.07
CA CYS A 152 -6.17 -15.48 -19.38
C CYS A 152 -5.27 -14.25 -19.51
N ILE A 153 -5.63 -13.17 -18.82
CA ILE A 153 -4.84 -11.92 -18.82
C ILE A 153 -3.82 -11.86 -17.67
N LEU A 154 -4.09 -12.52 -16.54
CA LEU A 154 -3.21 -12.50 -15.37
C LEU A 154 -2.08 -13.55 -15.45
N THR A 155 -2.39 -14.77 -15.87
CA THR A 155 -1.41 -15.89 -15.88
C THR A 155 -0.14 -15.58 -16.68
N PRO A 156 -0.21 -15.00 -17.89
CA PRO A 156 1.00 -14.63 -18.63
C PRO A 156 1.90 -13.68 -17.83
N LYS A 157 1.33 -12.68 -17.15
CA LYS A 157 2.10 -11.74 -16.30
C LYS A 157 2.72 -12.44 -15.08
N MET A 158 2.01 -13.39 -14.47
CA MET A 158 2.56 -14.19 -13.36
C MET A 158 3.75 -15.04 -13.82
N VAL A 159 3.64 -15.66 -15.00
CA VAL A 159 4.73 -16.45 -15.60
C VAL A 159 5.91 -15.56 -15.96
N GLU A 160 5.65 -14.37 -16.55
CA GLU A 160 6.67 -13.37 -16.86
C GLU A 160 7.46 -12.98 -15.61
N VAL A 161 6.77 -12.66 -14.49
CA VAL A 161 7.42 -12.38 -13.20
C VAL A 161 8.35 -13.52 -12.76
N ARG A 162 7.91 -14.78 -12.90
CA ARG A 162 8.71 -15.94 -12.49
C ARG A 162 9.94 -16.16 -13.36
N GLN A 163 9.86 -15.82 -14.64
CA GLN A 163 10.91 -16.05 -15.63
C GLN A 163 11.83 -14.85 -15.82
N HIS A 164 11.44 -13.68 -15.33
CA HIS A 164 12.20 -12.44 -15.53
C HIS A 164 13.56 -12.50 -14.82
N PRO A 165 14.69 -12.28 -15.50
CA PRO A 165 16.03 -12.41 -14.91
C PRO A 165 16.30 -11.43 -13.77
N ASN A 166 15.65 -10.25 -13.79
CA ASN A 166 15.82 -9.22 -12.78
C ASN A 166 14.79 -9.31 -11.63
N ILE A 167 13.92 -10.35 -11.59
CA ILE A 167 12.94 -10.50 -10.51
C ILE A 167 13.28 -11.72 -9.65
N LYS A 168 13.58 -11.47 -8.37
CA LYS A 168 13.64 -12.50 -7.33
C LYS A 168 12.26 -12.63 -6.69
N LEU A 169 11.54 -13.69 -7.05
CA LEU A 169 10.21 -13.97 -6.49
C LEU A 169 10.35 -14.77 -5.18
N LEU A 170 9.81 -14.24 -4.10
CA LEU A 170 9.73 -14.87 -2.78
C LEU A 170 8.25 -15.01 -2.38
N THR A 171 7.65 -16.17 -2.68
CA THR A 171 6.31 -16.53 -2.24
C THR A 171 6.36 -17.22 -0.87
N TYR A 172 5.22 -17.25 -0.17
CA TYR A 172 5.08 -17.75 1.18
C TYR A 172 6.05 -17.06 2.15
N SER A 173 6.21 -15.73 1.95
CA SER A 173 7.22 -14.91 2.61
C SER A 173 6.62 -13.59 3.10
N GLU A 174 7.13 -13.07 4.21
CA GLU A 174 6.65 -11.83 4.84
C GLU A 174 7.81 -10.93 5.24
N VAL A 175 7.58 -9.61 5.18
CA VAL A 175 8.54 -8.63 5.69
C VAL A 175 8.51 -8.61 7.21
N GLU A 176 9.63 -8.97 7.83
CA GLU A 176 9.77 -9.06 9.29
C GLU A 176 10.21 -7.74 9.90
N ASP A 177 11.21 -7.09 9.30
CA ASP A 177 11.77 -5.82 9.78
C ASP A 177 12.33 -4.99 8.62
N VAL A 178 12.34 -3.66 8.78
CA VAL A 178 12.93 -2.73 7.82
C VAL A 178 13.75 -1.70 8.58
N LYS A 179 15.00 -1.52 8.17
CA LYS A 179 15.93 -0.53 8.70
C LYS A 179 16.49 0.31 7.57
N GLY A 180 17.20 1.38 7.92
CA GLY A 180 17.87 2.21 6.94
C GLY A 180 17.03 3.40 6.49
N TYR A 181 17.29 3.90 5.31
CA TYR A 181 16.75 5.16 4.78
C TYR A 181 16.65 5.11 3.25
N VAL A 182 16.03 6.12 2.67
CA VAL A 182 15.84 6.24 1.22
C VAL A 182 17.15 5.96 0.46
N GLY A 183 17.09 5.08 -0.51
CA GLY A 183 18.25 4.62 -1.26
C GLY A 183 19.01 3.46 -0.63
N ASN A 184 18.84 3.20 0.68
CA ASN A 184 19.62 2.19 1.44
C ASN A 184 18.79 1.58 2.56
N PHE A 185 17.73 0.90 2.22
CA PHE A 185 16.97 0.08 3.16
C PHE A 185 17.62 -1.29 3.32
N GLU A 186 17.60 -1.81 4.52
CA GLU A 186 17.93 -3.19 4.85
C GLU A 186 16.64 -3.87 5.33
N VAL A 187 16.20 -4.87 4.59
CA VAL A 187 14.91 -5.55 4.82
C VAL A 187 15.16 -6.98 5.23
N THR A 188 14.60 -7.38 6.38
CA THR A 188 14.56 -8.77 6.83
C THR A 188 13.26 -9.40 6.37
N ILE A 189 13.36 -10.49 5.61
CA ILE A 189 12.23 -11.23 5.04
C ILE A 189 12.22 -12.62 5.67
N ARG A 190 11.08 -13.02 6.25
CA ARG A 190 10.83 -14.38 6.70
C ARG A 190 10.25 -15.19 5.55
N LYS A 191 11.01 -16.17 5.04
CA LYS A 191 10.52 -17.19 4.11
C LYS A 191 10.02 -18.38 4.94
N LYS A 192 8.71 -18.62 4.94
CA LYS A 192 8.07 -19.69 5.71
C LYS A 192 8.40 -21.06 5.12
N ALA A 193 8.50 -22.05 5.97
CA ALA A 193 8.71 -23.45 5.58
C ALA A 193 7.52 -23.96 4.77
N ARG A 194 7.75 -24.29 3.53
CA ARG A 194 6.75 -24.87 2.60
C ARG A 194 6.64 -26.39 2.78
N TYR A 195 7.67 -27.00 3.39
CA TYR A 195 7.89 -28.44 3.54
C TYR A 195 7.98 -29.17 2.21
N VAL A 196 8.25 -28.44 1.14
CA VAL A 196 8.52 -28.92 -0.22
C VAL A 196 9.73 -28.15 -0.75
N ASN A 197 10.73 -28.85 -1.21
CA ASN A 197 11.90 -28.24 -1.82
C ASN A 197 11.54 -27.68 -3.20
N GLU A 198 11.59 -26.36 -3.33
CA GLU A 198 11.18 -25.62 -4.53
C GLU A 198 12.10 -25.85 -5.73
N GLU A 199 13.38 -26.20 -5.50
CA GLU A 199 14.37 -26.44 -6.57
C GLU A 199 14.21 -27.83 -7.20
N VAL A 200 13.69 -28.77 -6.42
CA VAL A 200 13.55 -30.18 -6.83
C VAL A 200 12.14 -30.50 -7.34
N CYS A 201 11.14 -29.80 -6.82
CA CYS A 201 9.72 -30.04 -7.12
C CYS A 201 9.38 -29.65 -8.57
N THR A 202 8.73 -30.56 -9.30
CA THR A 202 8.26 -30.32 -10.68
C THR A 202 6.79 -29.96 -10.78
N GLY A 203 6.05 -29.85 -9.65
CA GLY A 203 4.63 -29.52 -9.65
C GLY A 203 3.70 -30.62 -10.17
N CYS A 204 4.14 -31.88 -10.22
CA CYS A 204 3.39 -33.00 -10.85
C CYS A 204 2.09 -33.39 -10.14
N GLY A 205 1.88 -32.96 -8.89
CA GLY A 205 0.64 -33.18 -8.12
C GLY A 205 0.46 -34.58 -7.51
N ALA A 206 1.37 -35.54 -7.69
CA ALA A 206 1.27 -36.91 -7.16
C ALA A 206 1.07 -36.91 -5.61
N CYS A 207 1.81 -36.07 -4.90
CA CYS A 207 1.70 -35.90 -3.47
C CYS A 207 0.30 -35.41 -3.02
N ILE A 208 -0.34 -34.55 -3.82
CA ILE A 208 -1.68 -34.01 -3.55
C ILE A 208 -2.73 -35.10 -3.68
N GLN A 209 -2.67 -35.89 -4.77
CA GLN A 209 -3.61 -37.00 -5.01
C GLN A 209 -3.55 -38.06 -3.89
N ARG A 210 -2.35 -38.31 -3.36
CA ARG A 210 -2.12 -39.33 -2.34
C ARG A 210 -2.47 -38.89 -0.91
N CYS A 211 -2.66 -37.58 -0.69
CA CYS A 211 -2.96 -37.06 0.64
C CYS A 211 -4.32 -37.55 1.16
N PRO A 212 -4.40 -38.16 2.36
CA PRO A 212 -5.66 -38.64 2.92
C PRO A 212 -6.54 -37.52 3.50
N GLN A 213 -5.97 -36.37 3.81
CA GLN A 213 -6.68 -35.21 4.36
C GLN A 213 -7.28 -34.39 3.20
N LYS A 214 -8.54 -34.71 2.80
CA LYS A 214 -9.20 -34.15 1.60
C LYS A 214 -10.39 -33.24 1.89
N ARG A 215 -10.67 -32.95 3.18
CA ARG A 215 -11.89 -32.21 3.58
C ARG A 215 -11.62 -30.84 4.18
N ILE A 216 -10.44 -30.30 3.95
CA ILE A 216 -10.06 -28.99 4.45
C ILE A 216 -10.74 -27.93 3.56
N PRO A 217 -11.45 -26.94 4.12
CA PRO A 217 -11.99 -25.83 3.31
C PRO A 217 -10.89 -25.13 2.51
N SER A 218 -11.12 -24.89 1.24
CA SER A 218 -10.19 -24.15 0.38
C SER A 218 -10.29 -22.65 0.67
N GLU A 219 -9.22 -22.04 1.11
CA GLU A 219 -9.14 -20.59 1.35
C GLU A 219 -9.27 -19.83 0.04
N PHE A 220 -8.70 -20.37 -1.05
CA PHE A 220 -8.79 -19.78 -2.37
C PHE A 220 -10.23 -19.74 -2.89
N ASP A 221 -11.02 -20.79 -2.61
CA ASP A 221 -12.46 -20.84 -2.93
C ASP A 221 -13.34 -20.28 -1.80
N ARG A 222 -12.75 -19.58 -0.83
CA ARG A 222 -13.43 -18.96 0.30
C ARG A 222 -14.36 -19.92 1.05
N GLY A 223 -13.88 -21.15 1.24
CA GLY A 223 -14.58 -22.20 1.96
C GLY A 223 -15.63 -22.98 1.17
N LEU A 224 -15.99 -22.60 -0.05
CA LEU A 224 -16.92 -23.34 -0.91
C LEU A 224 -16.31 -24.65 -1.41
N GLY A 225 -15.03 -24.62 -1.79
CA GLY A 225 -14.27 -25.78 -2.22
C GLY A 225 -13.63 -26.54 -1.07
N ARG A 226 -13.02 -27.69 -1.40
CA ARG A 226 -12.23 -28.51 -0.49
C ARG A 226 -10.83 -28.71 -1.04
N ARG A 227 -9.84 -28.77 -0.16
CA ARG A 227 -8.45 -29.07 -0.50
C ARG A 227 -7.85 -30.15 0.40
N THR A 228 -6.68 -30.62 0.02
CA THR A 228 -5.86 -31.52 0.82
C THR A 228 -4.90 -30.74 1.73
N ALA A 229 -4.26 -31.43 2.68
CA ALA A 229 -3.28 -30.80 3.57
C ALA A 229 -1.97 -30.44 2.87
N ILE A 230 -1.63 -31.12 1.77
CA ILE A 230 -0.59 -30.67 0.83
C ILE A 230 -1.31 -30.23 -0.43
N TYR A 231 -1.13 -28.99 -0.85
CA TYR A 231 -1.96 -28.40 -1.89
C TYR A 231 -1.23 -27.32 -2.70
N ILE A 232 -1.73 -27.10 -3.91
CA ILE A 232 -1.46 -25.91 -4.73
C ILE A 232 -2.74 -25.08 -4.68
N PRO A 233 -2.70 -23.75 -4.44
CA PRO A 233 -3.89 -22.95 -4.22
C PRO A 233 -4.91 -22.98 -5.36
N PHE A 234 -4.43 -22.95 -6.61
CA PHE A 234 -5.24 -22.99 -7.84
C PHE A 234 -4.39 -23.50 -9.01
N PRO A 235 -5.01 -23.98 -10.09
CA PRO A 235 -4.27 -24.65 -11.18
C PRO A 235 -3.19 -23.82 -11.85
N GLN A 236 -3.39 -22.50 -11.99
CA GLN A 236 -2.45 -21.58 -12.64
C GLN A 236 -1.48 -20.92 -11.64
N ALA A 237 -1.33 -21.48 -10.43
CA ALA A 237 -0.46 -20.92 -9.39
C ALA A 237 0.99 -20.74 -9.85
N VAL A 238 1.59 -19.63 -9.46
CA VAL A 238 3.01 -19.33 -9.72
C VAL A 238 3.69 -18.95 -8.39
N PRO A 239 4.68 -19.75 -7.95
CA PRO A 239 5.15 -21.00 -8.54
C PRO A 239 4.12 -22.13 -8.41
N ASN A 240 4.12 -23.06 -9.35
CA ASN A 240 3.29 -24.26 -9.31
C ASN A 240 3.93 -25.33 -8.40
N ILE A 241 4.09 -25.00 -7.12
CA ILE A 241 4.75 -25.81 -6.10
C ILE A 241 3.82 -25.97 -4.91
N PRO A 242 3.56 -27.21 -4.46
CA PRO A 242 2.70 -27.45 -3.30
C PRO A 242 3.26 -26.83 -2.00
N VAL A 243 2.36 -26.61 -1.05
CA VAL A 243 2.69 -26.29 0.32
C VAL A 243 1.99 -27.27 1.25
N ILE A 244 2.60 -27.62 2.37
CA ILE A 244 1.96 -28.44 3.41
C ILE A 244 1.40 -27.53 4.49
N ASP A 245 0.09 -27.60 4.68
CA ASP A 245 -0.62 -27.01 5.80
C ASP A 245 -0.31 -27.80 7.08
N ARG A 246 0.55 -27.23 7.92
CA ARG A 246 1.02 -27.87 9.15
C ARG A 246 -0.12 -28.17 10.12
N GLU A 247 -1.13 -27.30 10.19
CA GLU A 247 -2.22 -27.42 11.15
C GLU A 247 -3.15 -28.61 10.82
N HIS A 248 -3.32 -28.92 9.55
CA HIS A 248 -4.20 -29.99 9.09
C HIS A 248 -3.46 -31.26 8.64
N CYS A 249 -2.12 -31.22 8.54
CA CYS A 249 -1.34 -32.37 8.13
C CYS A 249 -1.27 -33.46 9.21
N ALA A 250 -1.64 -34.68 8.87
CA ALA A 250 -1.62 -35.80 9.80
C ALA A 250 -0.21 -36.11 10.35
N TYR A 251 0.85 -35.87 9.59
CA TYR A 251 2.23 -36.01 10.05
C TYR A 251 2.53 -35.04 11.21
N PHE A 252 2.26 -33.78 11.06
CA PHE A 252 2.54 -32.77 12.09
C PHE A 252 1.63 -32.88 13.31
N ARG A 253 0.40 -33.38 13.12
CA ARG A 253 -0.58 -33.53 14.22
C ARG A 253 -0.41 -34.79 15.05
N ARG A 254 -0.01 -35.91 14.43
CA ARG A 254 -0.06 -37.24 15.08
C ARG A 254 1.23 -38.06 14.90
N GLY A 255 2.14 -37.61 14.09
CA GLY A 255 3.34 -38.38 13.72
C GLY A 255 3.06 -39.56 12.80
N GLY A 256 3.57 -40.03 11.94
CA GLY A 256 3.42 -41.32 11.24
C GLY A 256 2.88 -41.28 9.82
N CYS A 257 2.22 -40.22 9.36
CA CYS A 257 1.80 -40.12 7.94
C CYS A 257 2.93 -39.50 7.07
N ARG A 258 3.49 -40.28 6.15
CA ARG A 258 4.52 -39.85 5.18
C ARG A 258 4.14 -40.25 3.74
N LEU A 259 2.84 -40.31 3.41
CA LEU A 259 2.37 -40.79 2.10
C LEU A 259 2.80 -39.88 0.95
N CYS A 260 2.73 -38.56 1.14
CA CYS A 260 3.17 -37.61 0.11
C CYS A 260 4.67 -37.69 -0.18
N GLU A 261 5.49 -37.98 0.84
CA GLU A 261 6.93 -38.18 0.68
C GLU A 261 7.24 -39.46 -0.10
N LYS A 262 6.58 -40.57 0.25
CA LYS A 262 6.74 -41.86 -0.41
C LYS A 262 6.30 -41.83 -1.90
N GLU A 263 5.29 -41.04 -2.21
CA GLU A 263 4.75 -40.90 -3.56
C GLU A 263 5.53 -39.88 -4.42
N CYS A 264 6.40 -39.06 -3.81
CA CYS A 264 7.11 -38.02 -4.54
C CYS A 264 8.26 -38.59 -5.38
N PRO A 265 8.17 -38.61 -6.73
CA PRO A 265 9.20 -39.23 -7.58
C PRO A 265 10.52 -38.47 -7.54
N ARG A 266 10.51 -37.22 -7.08
CA ARG A 266 11.69 -36.35 -6.99
C ARG A 266 12.24 -36.23 -5.58
N GLY A 267 11.60 -36.83 -4.54
CA GLY A 267 12.02 -36.70 -3.17
C GLY A 267 11.97 -35.24 -2.65
N ALA A 268 11.04 -34.44 -3.17
CA ALA A 268 10.97 -33.00 -2.84
C ALA A 268 10.34 -32.67 -1.49
N ILE A 269 9.77 -33.66 -0.77
CA ILE A 269 9.12 -33.44 0.52
C ILE A 269 10.16 -33.44 1.64
N ASP A 270 10.20 -32.38 2.42
CA ASP A 270 11.08 -32.23 3.59
C ASP A 270 10.29 -31.68 4.81
N PHE A 271 9.91 -32.59 5.70
CA PHE A 271 9.18 -32.24 6.94
C PHE A 271 10.04 -31.51 7.99
N ASN A 272 11.37 -31.49 7.83
CA ASN A 272 12.29 -30.83 8.76
C ASN A 272 12.60 -29.40 8.34
N GLN A 273 12.07 -28.92 7.21
CA GLN A 273 12.27 -27.56 6.73
C GLN A 273 11.85 -26.55 7.81
N GLN A 274 12.65 -25.50 7.97
CA GLN A 274 12.41 -24.41 8.93
C GLN A 274 12.23 -23.09 8.17
N ASP A 275 11.60 -22.14 8.83
CA ASP A 275 11.55 -20.75 8.35
C ASP A 275 12.96 -20.20 8.21
N GLN A 276 13.17 -19.41 7.16
CA GLN A 276 14.45 -18.75 6.87
C GLN A 276 14.31 -17.25 6.98
N LEU A 277 15.27 -16.60 7.63
CA LEU A 277 15.38 -15.14 7.63
C LEU A 277 16.41 -14.73 6.57
N LEU A 278 15.97 -13.94 5.62
CA LEU A 278 16.77 -13.39 4.53
C LEU A 278 16.94 -11.89 4.77
N THR A 279 18.16 -11.38 4.71
CA THR A 279 18.42 -9.93 4.80
C THR A 279 18.83 -9.43 3.41
N GLU A 280 18.07 -8.44 2.90
CA GLU A 280 18.26 -7.88 1.56
C GLU A 280 18.43 -6.36 1.64
N LYS A 281 19.33 -5.82 0.81
CA LYS A 281 19.49 -4.37 0.66
C LYS A 281 18.77 -3.89 -0.57
N VAL A 282 17.97 -2.82 -0.41
CA VAL A 282 17.15 -2.22 -1.47
C VAL A 282 17.15 -0.69 -1.37
N GLY A 283 17.01 -0.01 -2.50
CA GLY A 283 16.94 1.45 -2.52
C GLY A 283 15.52 2.00 -2.45
N ALA A 284 14.52 1.21 -2.86
CA ALA A 284 13.12 1.60 -2.88
C ALA A 284 12.21 0.47 -2.43
N ILE A 285 11.05 0.83 -1.88
CA ILE A 285 10.02 -0.12 -1.45
C ILE A 285 8.68 0.30 -2.07
N VAL A 286 7.99 -0.64 -2.73
CA VAL A 286 6.64 -0.46 -3.26
C VAL A 286 5.68 -1.34 -2.45
N LEU A 287 4.68 -0.72 -1.83
CA LEU A 287 3.65 -1.41 -1.04
C LEU A 287 2.43 -1.67 -1.92
N ALA A 288 2.11 -2.94 -2.13
CA ALA A 288 1.05 -3.42 -3.02
C ALA A 288 0.20 -4.52 -2.33
N THR A 289 -0.07 -4.36 -1.03
CA THR A 289 -0.65 -5.38 -0.15
C THR A 289 -2.15 -5.62 -0.37
N GLY A 290 -2.79 -4.87 -1.25
CA GLY A 290 -4.19 -5.08 -1.63
C GLY A 290 -5.19 -4.71 -0.53
N TYR A 291 -6.28 -5.49 -0.43
CA TYR A 291 -7.40 -5.26 0.47
C TYR A 291 -7.98 -6.58 0.98
N ASP A 292 -8.82 -6.51 2.00
CA ASP A 292 -9.67 -7.59 2.45
C ASP A 292 -11.15 -7.18 2.43
N LEU A 293 -12.07 -8.15 2.52
CA LEU A 293 -13.49 -7.90 2.61
C LEU A 293 -13.96 -7.89 4.07
N ILE A 294 -15.01 -7.11 4.37
CA ILE A 294 -15.72 -7.25 5.63
C ILE A 294 -16.42 -8.63 5.65
N PRO A 295 -16.43 -9.34 6.79
CA PRO A 295 -17.12 -10.61 6.92
C PRO A 295 -18.62 -10.50 6.60
N SER A 296 -19.18 -11.48 5.89
CA SER A 296 -20.59 -11.48 5.47
C SER A 296 -21.59 -11.64 6.63
N ASP A 297 -21.15 -12.12 7.78
CA ASP A 297 -21.95 -12.35 8.98
C ASP A 297 -22.10 -11.12 9.88
N ILE A 298 -21.44 -9.99 9.56
CA ILE A 298 -21.55 -8.74 10.31
C ILE A 298 -23.01 -8.22 10.37
N TYR A 299 -23.84 -8.55 9.38
CA TYR A 299 -25.24 -8.21 9.31
C TYR A 299 -26.11 -9.47 9.50
N SER A 300 -26.45 -9.76 10.75
CA SER A 300 -27.28 -10.91 11.10
C SER A 300 -28.63 -10.95 10.37
N GLU A 301 -29.18 -9.77 10.05
CA GLU A 301 -30.41 -9.58 9.28
C GLU A 301 -30.33 -10.10 7.84
N TYR A 302 -29.11 -10.17 7.27
CA TYR A 302 -28.89 -10.69 5.91
C TYR A 302 -28.57 -12.19 5.90
N GLY A 303 -28.36 -12.80 7.07
CA GLY A 303 -28.17 -14.23 7.20
C GLY A 303 -26.86 -14.80 6.68
N GLY A 304 -25.86 -13.93 6.42
CA GLY A 304 -24.49 -14.36 6.14
C GLY A 304 -23.94 -15.21 7.28
N GLY A 305 -23.27 -16.32 6.95
CA GLY A 305 -22.81 -17.30 7.93
C GLY A 305 -23.90 -18.21 8.51
N ARG A 306 -25.19 -17.79 8.46
CA ARG A 306 -26.34 -18.56 8.92
C ARG A 306 -26.95 -19.44 7.83
N TYR A 307 -27.18 -18.85 6.65
CA TYR A 307 -27.72 -19.56 5.51
C TYR A 307 -26.60 -19.87 4.52
N ARG A 308 -26.43 -21.13 4.13
CA ARG A 308 -25.35 -21.55 3.21
C ARG A 308 -25.48 -20.94 1.82
N ASP A 309 -26.72 -20.60 1.41
CA ASP A 309 -27.03 -19.97 0.12
C ASP A 309 -27.01 -18.43 0.19
N VAL A 310 -26.47 -17.85 1.27
CA VAL A 310 -26.09 -16.43 1.36
C VAL A 310 -24.57 -16.35 1.35
N ILE A 311 -24.02 -15.84 0.26
CA ILE A 311 -22.58 -15.83 -0.02
C ILE A 311 -22.09 -14.42 -0.33
N ASP A 312 -20.77 -14.20 -0.29
CA ASP A 312 -20.17 -12.92 -0.71
C ASP A 312 -19.82 -12.89 -2.21
N GLY A 313 -19.45 -11.70 -2.70
CA GLY A 313 -19.14 -11.50 -4.12
C GLY A 313 -17.95 -12.35 -4.62
N LEU A 314 -16.91 -12.54 -3.82
CA LEU A 314 -15.78 -13.39 -4.21
C LEU A 314 -16.13 -14.88 -4.19
N GLN A 315 -17.01 -15.31 -3.29
CA GLN A 315 -17.57 -16.67 -3.32
C GLN A 315 -18.36 -16.91 -4.61
N PHE A 316 -19.14 -15.91 -5.04
CA PHE A 316 -19.87 -16.00 -6.30
C PHE A 316 -18.93 -16.06 -7.53
N GLU A 317 -17.82 -15.31 -7.51
CA GLU A 317 -16.76 -15.44 -8.54
C GLU A 317 -16.24 -16.87 -8.65
N ARG A 318 -16.08 -17.55 -7.52
CA ARG A 318 -15.60 -18.94 -7.53
C ARG A 318 -16.64 -19.93 -8.09
N LEU A 319 -17.93 -19.67 -7.91
CA LEU A 319 -18.98 -20.45 -8.59
C LEU A 319 -18.99 -20.20 -10.11
N LEU A 320 -18.76 -18.95 -10.54
CA LEU A 320 -18.70 -18.62 -11.98
C LEU A 320 -17.47 -19.17 -12.69
N SER A 321 -16.39 -19.37 -11.96
CA SER A 321 -15.08 -19.77 -12.56
C SER A 321 -15.06 -21.24 -12.95
N ALA A 322 -14.55 -21.55 -14.16
CA ALA A 322 -14.33 -22.91 -14.63
C ALA A 322 -13.36 -23.71 -13.74
N SER A 323 -12.43 -23.03 -13.04
CA SER A 323 -11.54 -23.65 -12.04
C SER A 323 -12.10 -23.64 -10.62
N GLY A 324 -13.35 -23.23 -10.45
CA GLY A 324 -14.02 -23.16 -9.16
C GLY A 324 -14.59 -24.52 -8.71
N PRO A 325 -15.19 -24.57 -7.50
CA PRO A 325 -15.63 -25.81 -6.88
C PRO A 325 -16.78 -26.51 -7.61
N THR A 326 -17.48 -25.79 -8.50
CA THR A 326 -18.60 -26.29 -9.30
C THR A 326 -18.29 -26.33 -10.81
N ASN A 327 -17.02 -26.21 -11.20
CA ASN A 327 -16.56 -26.16 -12.59
C ASN A 327 -17.27 -25.08 -13.44
N GLY A 328 -17.67 -23.98 -12.81
CA GLY A 328 -18.32 -22.85 -13.46
C GLY A 328 -19.85 -22.95 -13.57
N GLU A 329 -20.47 -23.97 -13.02
CA GLU A 329 -21.91 -24.07 -12.87
C GLU A 329 -22.38 -23.30 -11.63
N VAL A 330 -23.45 -22.53 -11.76
CA VAL A 330 -24.02 -21.76 -10.65
C VAL A 330 -24.98 -22.63 -9.86
N LEU A 331 -24.42 -23.31 -8.84
CA LEU A 331 -25.13 -24.24 -7.99
C LEU A 331 -25.28 -23.71 -6.56
N ARG A 332 -26.37 -24.07 -5.90
CA ARG A 332 -26.62 -23.73 -4.49
C ARG A 332 -25.59 -24.42 -3.58
N PRO A 333 -24.88 -23.68 -2.72
CA PRO A 333 -23.92 -24.27 -1.77
C PRO A 333 -24.53 -25.24 -0.76
N SER A 334 -25.84 -25.14 -0.49
CA SER A 334 -26.54 -26.00 0.49
C SER A 334 -26.76 -27.42 0.00
N ASP A 335 -27.24 -27.60 -1.24
CA ASP A 335 -27.73 -28.86 -1.77
C ASP A 335 -27.26 -29.20 -3.20
N GLY A 336 -26.49 -28.32 -3.83
CA GLY A 336 -25.93 -28.53 -5.17
C GLY A 336 -26.95 -28.40 -6.32
N LYS A 337 -28.15 -27.87 -6.06
CA LYS A 337 -29.16 -27.67 -7.11
C LYS A 337 -28.84 -26.42 -7.92
N GLU A 338 -29.35 -26.39 -9.13
CA GLU A 338 -29.27 -25.24 -10.03
C GLU A 338 -29.94 -24.00 -9.44
N VAL A 339 -29.32 -22.83 -9.63
CA VAL A 339 -29.88 -21.53 -9.20
C VAL A 339 -30.68 -20.93 -10.34
N LYS A 340 -31.99 -20.70 -10.14
CA LYS A 340 -32.88 -20.04 -11.10
C LYS A 340 -33.17 -18.58 -10.71
N SER A 341 -33.03 -18.23 -9.45
CA SER A 341 -33.25 -16.87 -8.95
C SER A 341 -32.11 -16.43 -8.05
N VAL A 342 -31.42 -15.35 -8.41
CA VAL A 342 -30.35 -14.75 -7.63
C VAL A 342 -30.67 -13.31 -7.26
N VAL A 343 -30.41 -12.95 -6.01
CA VAL A 343 -30.53 -11.56 -5.53
C VAL A 343 -29.17 -11.04 -5.11
N PHE A 344 -28.72 -9.96 -5.73
CA PHE A 344 -27.51 -9.23 -5.35
C PHE A 344 -27.87 -8.05 -4.45
N ILE A 345 -27.16 -7.91 -3.34
CA ILE A 345 -27.36 -6.80 -2.40
C ILE A 345 -26.11 -5.94 -2.40
N SER A 346 -26.23 -4.73 -2.96
CA SER A 346 -25.13 -3.77 -3.02
C SER A 346 -24.90 -3.07 -1.69
N CYS A 347 -23.68 -2.55 -1.51
CA CYS A 347 -23.26 -1.73 -0.36
C CYS A 347 -23.38 -2.43 1.01
N VAL A 348 -23.23 -3.75 1.09
CA VAL A 348 -23.23 -4.47 2.36
C VAL A 348 -21.99 -4.09 3.17
N GLY A 349 -22.18 -3.29 4.22
CA GLY A 349 -21.11 -2.73 5.04
C GLY A 349 -20.41 -1.49 4.50
N SER A 350 -20.67 -1.09 3.24
CA SER A 350 -20.21 0.19 2.68
C SER A 350 -21.20 1.31 2.96
N ARG A 351 -20.70 2.54 3.18
CA ARG A 351 -21.53 3.74 3.43
C ARG A 351 -22.41 3.57 4.67
N ASP A 352 -21.95 2.82 5.63
CA ASP A 352 -22.62 2.53 6.89
C ASP A 352 -21.74 2.95 8.08
N ARG A 353 -22.16 4.02 8.75
CA ARG A 353 -21.45 4.56 9.91
C ARG A 353 -21.73 3.80 11.21
N ALA A 354 -22.75 2.95 11.23
CA ALA A 354 -23.18 2.28 12.46
C ALA A 354 -22.46 0.95 12.68
N LYS A 355 -22.42 0.10 11.66
CA LYS A 355 -21.86 -1.26 11.75
C LYS A 355 -20.72 -1.51 10.75
N GLY A 356 -20.71 -0.81 9.65
CA GLY A 356 -19.74 -0.98 8.57
C GLY A 356 -18.70 0.12 8.51
N ILE A 357 -18.34 0.50 7.29
CA ILE A 357 -17.40 1.57 6.97
C ILE A 357 -18.13 2.76 6.34
N PRO A 358 -17.72 4.01 6.64
CA PRO A 358 -18.44 5.20 6.18
C PRO A 358 -18.25 5.51 4.69
N TYR A 359 -17.23 4.94 4.05
CA TYR A 359 -16.91 5.19 2.64
C TYR A 359 -17.53 4.17 1.68
N CYS A 360 -17.49 4.50 0.39
CA CYS A 360 -17.89 3.62 -0.69
C CYS A 360 -16.72 2.72 -1.13
N SER A 361 -16.97 1.42 -1.29
CA SER A 361 -15.98 0.45 -1.79
C SER A 361 -15.70 0.58 -3.30
N LYS A 362 -16.27 1.57 -4.00
CA LYS A 362 -16.05 1.93 -5.40
C LYS A 362 -16.45 0.86 -6.43
N ILE A 363 -16.03 -0.39 -6.29
CA ILE A 363 -16.11 -1.42 -7.32
C ILE A 363 -17.38 -2.28 -7.29
N CYS A 364 -18.16 -2.24 -6.19
CA CYS A 364 -19.27 -3.17 -6.01
C CYS A 364 -20.38 -3.01 -7.05
N CYS A 365 -20.74 -1.80 -7.49
CA CYS A 365 -21.75 -1.60 -8.53
C CYS A 365 -21.33 -2.28 -9.84
N MET A 366 -20.04 -2.22 -10.18
CA MET A 366 -19.52 -2.78 -11.42
C MET A 366 -19.43 -4.31 -11.38
N TYR A 367 -18.88 -4.89 -10.30
CA TYR A 367 -18.81 -6.34 -10.24
C TYR A 367 -20.19 -7.00 -10.03
N VAL A 368 -21.15 -6.32 -9.40
CA VAL A 368 -22.52 -6.81 -9.30
C VAL A 368 -23.18 -6.84 -10.68
N ALA A 369 -23.02 -5.78 -11.48
CA ALA A 369 -23.49 -5.78 -12.87
C ALA A 369 -22.87 -6.94 -13.68
N LYS A 370 -21.54 -7.13 -13.55
CA LYS A 370 -20.83 -8.25 -14.18
C LYS A 370 -21.38 -9.61 -13.71
N HIS A 371 -21.56 -9.81 -12.42
CA HIS A 371 -22.09 -11.06 -11.88
C HIS A 371 -23.49 -11.36 -12.41
N ALA A 372 -24.34 -10.34 -12.49
CA ALA A 372 -25.70 -10.49 -13.02
C ALA A 372 -25.69 -10.86 -14.52
N ILE A 373 -24.83 -10.20 -15.32
CA ILE A 373 -24.64 -10.53 -16.73
C ILE A 373 -24.15 -11.98 -16.88
N LEU A 374 -23.10 -12.37 -16.17
CA LEU A 374 -22.53 -13.71 -16.25
C LEU A 374 -23.49 -14.79 -15.76
N PHE A 375 -24.31 -14.48 -14.76
CA PHE A 375 -25.39 -15.37 -14.33
C PHE A 375 -26.40 -15.60 -15.45
N LYS A 376 -26.86 -14.54 -16.13
CA LYS A 376 -27.80 -14.63 -17.26
C LYS A 376 -27.22 -15.41 -18.44
N HIS A 377 -25.92 -15.27 -18.72
CA HIS A 377 -25.23 -16.04 -19.77
C HIS A 377 -25.13 -17.53 -19.44
N LYS A 378 -25.05 -17.92 -18.17
CA LYS A 378 -24.95 -19.31 -17.73
C LYS A 378 -26.32 -19.95 -17.47
N VAL A 379 -27.30 -19.18 -17.05
CA VAL A 379 -28.65 -19.63 -16.72
C VAL A 379 -29.64 -18.78 -17.49
N HIS A 380 -29.91 -19.18 -18.75
CA HIS A 380 -30.69 -18.36 -19.70
C HIS A 380 -32.12 -18.06 -19.25
N ASP A 381 -32.75 -18.98 -18.50
CA ASP A 381 -34.08 -18.80 -17.91
C ASP A 381 -34.05 -18.23 -16.47
N GLY A 382 -32.85 -17.92 -15.98
CA GLY A 382 -32.60 -17.39 -14.64
C GLY A 382 -33.08 -15.95 -14.48
N GLN A 383 -33.46 -15.58 -13.26
CA GLN A 383 -33.83 -14.23 -12.87
C GLN A 383 -32.77 -13.63 -11.95
N ALA A 384 -32.29 -12.43 -12.28
CA ALA A 384 -31.34 -11.68 -11.50
C ALA A 384 -31.91 -10.37 -11.00
N PHE A 385 -31.84 -10.13 -9.70
CA PHE A 385 -32.33 -8.92 -9.05
C PHE A 385 -31.15 -8.22 -8.33
N VAL A 386 -31.11 -6.89 -8.40
CA VAL A 386 -30.07 -6.08 -7.74
C VAL A 386 -30.71 -5.04 -6.84
N PHE A 387 -30.54 -5.15 -5.53
CA PHE A 387 -30.86 -4.07 -4.60
C PHE A 387 -29.71 -3.08 -4.53
N TYR A 388 -29.98 -1.79 -4.75
CA TYR A 388 -28.98 -0.73 -4.79
C TYR A 388 -29.51 0.58 -4.19
N MET A 389 -28.63 1.43 -3.69
CA MET A 389 -28.95 2.79 -3.24
C MET A 389 -28.81 3.80 -4.38
N ASP A 390 -27.66 3.81 -5.01
CA ASP A 390 -27.30 4.51 -6.23
C ASP A 390 -26.25 3.68 -7.00
N VAL A 391 -26.13 3.87 -8.30
CA VAL A 391 -25.12 3.23 -9.14
C VAL A 391 -23.93 4.19 -9.27
N ARG A 392 -22.73 3.69 -8.97
CA ARG A 392 -21.46 4.40 -9.11
C ARG A 392 -20.60 3.71 -10.15
N ALA A 393 -20.75 4.16 -11.39
CA ALA A 393 -20.09 3.62 -12.57
C ALA A 393 -19.06 4.63 -13.11
N ALA A 394 -18.11 5.05 -12.25
CA ALA A 394 -17.12 6.05 -12.59
C ALA A 394 -15.90 5.41 -13.29
N GLY A 395 -15.96 5.27 -14.60
CA GLY A 395 -14.90 4.74 -15.45
C GLY A 395 -15.31 4.74 -16.92
N LYS A 396 -14.34 4.52 -17.82
CA LYS A 396 -14.61 4.49 -19.25
C LYS A 396 -15.43 3.25 -19.61
N GLY A 397 -16.62 3.46 -20.19
CA GLY A 397 -17.55 2.39 -20.58
C GLY A 397 -18.29 1.72 -19.42
N TYR A 398 -18.19 2.26 -18.18
CA TYR A 398 -18.81 1.63 -17.01
C TYR A 398 -20.31 1.85 -16.94
N GLU A 399 -20.78 3.03 -17.31
CA GLU A 399 -22.21 3.33 -17.33
C GLU A 399 -22.92 2.51 -18.40
N GLU A 400 -22.33 2.43 -19.59
CA GLU A 400 -22.81 1.60 -20.69
C GLU A 400 -22.88 0.12 -20.29
N PHE A 401 -21.90 -0.36 -19.52
CA PHE A 401 -21.87 -1.73 -19.03
C PHE A 401 -23.01 -2.02 -18.06
N VAL A 402 -23.32 -1.09 -17.15
CA VAL A 402 -24.49 -1.23 -16.25
C VAL A 402 -25.79 -1.16 -17.04
N ARG A 403 -25.89 -0.25 -18.02
CA ARG A 403 -27.06 -0.15 -18.90
C ARG A 403 -27.29 -1.44 -19.68
N ARG A 404 -26.24 -2.06 -20.20
CA ARG A 404 -26.29 -3.38 -20.84
C ARG A 404 -26.92 -4.43 -19.90
N ALA A 405 -26.51 -4.49 -18.63
CA ALA A 405 -27.09 -5.41 -17.66
C ALA A 405 -28.63 -5.25 -17.53
N VAL A 406 -29.12 -4.00 -17.58
CA VAL A 406 -30.55 -3.69 -17.45
C VAL A 406 -31.31 -3.91 -18.75
N GLU A 407 -30.84 -3.32 -19.85
CA GLU A 407 -31.60 -3.22 -21.11
C GLU A 407 -31.46 -4.48 -21.99
N GLU A 408 -30.25 -5.08 -22.02
CA GLU A 408 -29.98 -6.24 -22.89
C GLU A 408 -30.19 -7.56 -22.16
N GLU A 409 -29.70 -7.66 -20.92
CA GLU A 409 -29.72 -8.91 -20.14
C GLU A 409 -30.99 -9.02 -19.24
N GLY A 410 -31.79 -7.97 -19.14
CA GLY A 410 -33.03 -7.96 -18.37
C GLY A 410 -32.86 -8.13 -16.87
N VAL A 411 -31.74 -7.64 -16.30
CA VAL A 411 -31.50 -7.64 -14.87
C VAL A 411 -32.42 -6.62 -14.19
N VAL A 412 -33.12 -7.02 -13.15
CA VAL A 412 -34.05 -6.15 -12.43
C VAL A 412 -33.35 -5.38 -11.35
N TYR A 413 -33.24 -4.07 -11.52
CA TYR A 413 -32.63 -3.16 -10.53
C TYR A 413 -33.72 -2.54 -9.64
N LEU A 414 -33.65 -2.78 -8.32
CA LEU A 414 -34.59 -2.29 -7.30
C LEU A 414 -33.86 -1.27 -6.41
N ARG A 415 -34.29 0.00 -6.53
CA ARG A 415 -33.67 1.06 -5.72
C ARG A 415 -34.19 1.02 -4.30
N GLY A 416 -33.37 0.54 -3.37
CA GLY A 416 -33.75 0.43 -1.98
C GLY A 416 -32.76 -0.35 -1.15
N ARG A 417 -33.13 -0.62 0.10
CA ARG A 417 -32.35 -1.45 1.01
C ARG A 417 -33.14 -2.68 1.43
N VAL A 418 -32.46 -3.79 1.51
CA VAL A 418 -33.00 -5.01 2.11
C VAL A 418 -33.08 -4.81 3.62
N SER A 419 -34.22 -5.16 4.20
CA SER A 419 -34.44 -5.09 5.64
C SER A 419 -34.14 -6.42 6.34
N LYS A 420 -34.44 -7.54 5.68
CA LYS A 420 -34.26 -8.88 6.27
C LYS A 420 -34.25 -9.98 5.19
N ILE A 421 -33.48 -11.03 5.47
CA ILE A 421 -33.51 -12.28 4.73
C ILE A 421 -33.93 -13.40 5.69
N TYR A 422 -34.88 -14.24 5.27
CA TYR A 422 -35.34 -15.39 6.04
C TYR A 422 -35.67 -16.55 5.10
N GLN A 423 -35.77 -17.75 5.65
CA GLN A 423 -36.08 -18.95 4.88
C GLN A 423 -37.55 -19.31 5.02
N GLN A 424 -38.19 -19.58 3.91
CA GLN A 424 -39.57 -20.06 3.82
C GLN A 424 -39.71 -21.04 2.65
N ASP A 425 -40.33 -22.18 2.88
CA ASP A 425 -40.61 -23.22 1.87
C ASP A 425 -39.36 -23.63 1.04
N GLY A 426 -38.22 -23.71 1.70
CA GLY A 426 -36.95 -24.10 1.07
C GLY A 426 -36.26 -23.02 0.21
N LYS A 427 -36.83 -21.80 0.15
CA LYS A 427 -36.25 -20.64 -0.52
C LYS A 427 -35.84 -19.57 0.49
N LEU A 428 -34.90 -18.70 0.08
CA LEU A 428 -34.58 -17.47 0.79
C LEU A 428 -35.55 -16.39 0.36
N ILE A 429 -36.24 -15.76 1.31
CA ILE A 429 -37.10 -14.60 1.03
C ILE A 429 -36.31 -13.35 1.37
N VAL A 430 -36.06 -12.53 0.36
CA VAL A 430 -35.38 -11.24 0.49
C VAL A 430 -36.44 -10.14 0.57
N ARG A 431 -36.58 -9.54 1.76
CA ARG A 431 -37.55 -8.48 2.03
C ARG A 431 -36.90 -7.12 2.03
N GLY A 432 -37.44 -6.21 1.26
CA GLY A 432 -36.98 -4.83 1.13
C GLY A 432 -38.10 -3.88 0.74
N VAL A 433 -37.72 -2.67 0.33
CA VAL A 433 -38.63 -1.67 -0.23
C VAL A 433 -38.03 -1.16 -1.52
N ASP A 434 -38.83 -1.10 -2.58
CA ASP A 434 -38.47 -0.32 -3.75
C ASP A 434 -38.83 1.16 -3.51
N THR A 435 -37.86 2.02 -3.38
CA THR A 435 -38.03 3.44 -3.05
C THR A 435 -38.53 4.28 -4.25
N LEU A 436 -38.56 3.73 -5.46
CA LEU A 436 -39.15 4.40 -6.63
C LEU A 436 -40.65 4.29 -6.63
N SER A 437 -41.17 3.10 -6.34
CA SER A 437 -42.62 2.85 -6.25
C SER A 437 -43.17 3.09 -4.83
N GLY A 438 -42.31 3.11 -3.80
CA GLY A 438 -42.70 3.16 -2.38
C GLY A 438 -43.26 1.82 -1.86
N MET A 439 -43.22 0.75 -2.66
CA MET A 439 -43.83 -0.53 -2.32
C MET A 439 -42.86 -1.47 -1.59
N PRO A 440 -43.33 -2.19 -0.56
CA PRO A 440 -42.57 -3.31 -0.03
C PRO A 440 -42.49 -4.43 -1.06
N VAL A 441 -41.34 -5.07 -1.15
CA VAL A 441 -41.08 -6.20 -2.05
C VAL A 441 -40.51 -7.39 -1.27
N GLU A 442 -40.96 -8.58 -1.64
CA GLU A 442 -40.44 -9.87 -1.17
C GLU A 442 -40.08 -10.72 -2.38
N ILE A 443 -38.81 -11.11 -2.46
CA ILE A 443 -38.30 -11.86 -3.61
C ILE A 443 -37.86 -13.24 -3.12
N PRO A 444 -38.46 -14.31 -3.61
CA PRO A 444 -37.99 -15.66 -3.37
C PRO A 444 -36.72 -15.92 -4.21
N ALA A 445 -35.62 -16.22 -3.56
CA ALA A 445 -34.32 -16.43 -4.17
C ALA A 445 -33.79 -17.84 -3.84
N ASP A 446 -33.10 -18.44 -4.81
CA ASP A 446 -32.31 -19.65 -4.61
C ASP A 446 -30.96 -19.34 -4.01
N LEU A 447 -30.40 -18.16 -4.35
CA LEU A 447 -29.09 -17.68 -3.92
C LEU A 447 -29.13 -16.19 -3.64
N VAL A 448 -28.46 -15.74 -2.60
CA VAL A 448 -28.24 -14.32 -2.30
C VAL A 448 -26.76 -14.02 -2.27
N VAL A 449 -26.35 -12.95 -2.96
CA VAL A 449 -24.96 -12.50 -3.06
C VAL A 449 -24.83 -11.14 -2.39
N LEU A 450 -24.02 -11.09 -1.34
CA LEU A 450 -23.72 -9.89 -0.58
C LEU A 450 -22.50 -9.17 -1.18
N ALA A 451 -22.70 -7.97 -1.72
CA ALA A 451 -21.59 -7.12 -2.15
C ALA A 451 -20.97 -6.44 -0.92
N THR A 452 -20.14 -7.19 -0.22
CA THR A 452 -19.51 -6.76 1.03
C THR A 452 -18.45 -5.70 0.82
N ALA A 453 -18.28 -4.85 1.83
CA ALA A 453 -17.35 -3.72 1.77
C ALA A 453 -15.88 -4.16 1.73
N ILE A 454 -15.08 -3.33 1.07
CA ILE A 454 -13.62 -3.44 1.02
C ILE A 454 -13.03 -2.68 2.23
N ARG A 455 -12.12 -3.33 2.95
CA ARG A 455 -11.33 -2.74 4.04
C ARG A 455 -9.84 -2.90 3.77
N ALA A 456 -9.03 -2.17 4.51
CA ALA A 456 -7.58 -2.35 4.49
C ALA A 456 -7.21 -3.82 4.80
N SER A 457 -6.15 -4.33 4.17
CA SER A 457 -5.72 -5.72 4.34
C SER A 457 -5.20 -6.00 5.74
N ASP A 458 -5.41 -7.23 6.22
CA ASP A 458 -4.89 -7.67 7.51
C ASP A 458 -3.36 -7.61 7.54
N GLY A 459 -2.80 -7.10 8.64
CA GLY A 459 -1.35 -6.92 8.84
C GLY A 459 -0.76 -5.65 8.21
N ILE A 460 -1.57 -4.82 7.54
CA ILE A 460 -1.07 -3.60 6.89
C ILE A 460 -0.61 -2.56 7.92
N VAL A 461 -1.30 -2.46 9.05
CA VAL A 461 -0.96 -1.49 10.12
C VAL A 461 0.39 -1.84 10.75
N GLU A 462 0.65 -3.12 11.01
CA GLU A 462 1.92 -3.60 11.54
C GLU A 462 3.07 -3.36 10.55
N LEU A 463 2.84 -3.59 9.26
CA LEU A 463 3.80 -3.30 8.21
C LEU A 463 4.07 -1.78 8.11
N ALA A 464 3.02 -0.97 8.17
CA ALA A 464 3.11 0.49 8.16
C ALA A 464 3.94 1.02 9.33
N GLN A 465 3.74 0.47 10.54
CA GLN A 465 4.53 0.82 11.72
C GLN A 465 6.03 0.49 11.57
N LYS A 466 6.35 -0.69 11.00
CA LYS A 466 7.75 -1.09 10.72
C LYS A 466 8.44 -0.14 9.74
N LEU A 467 7.68 0.42 8.80
CA LEU A 467 8.16 1.34 7.77
C LEU A 467 8.07 2.82 8.17
N GLY A 468 7.38 3.15 9.25
CA GLY A 468 7.07 4.52 9.63
C GLY A 468 6.09 5.23 8.69
N VAL A 469 5.31 4.48 7.91
CA VAL A 469 4.30 5.02 6.97
C VAL A 469 3.00 5.27 7.73
N PRO A 470 2.39 6.46 7.63
CA PRO A 470 1.11 6.71 8.27
C PRO A 470 -0.02 5.94 7.58
N VAL A 471 -1.05 5.61 8.37
CA VAL A 471 -2.32 5.09 7.89
C VAL A 471 -3.42 6.12 8.11
N ASP A 472 -4.47 6.06 7.30
CA ASP A 472 -5.65 6.89 7.48
C ASP A 472 -6.57 6.35 8.60
N GLU A 473 -7.66 7.05 8.88
CA GLU A 473 -8.67 6.66 9.88
C GLU A 473 -9.36 5.32 9.58
N HIS A 474 -9.18 4.78 8.36
CA HIS A 474 -9.77 3.52 7.90
C HIS A 474 -8.73 2.38 7.79
N GLY A 475 -7.47 2.65 8.15
CA GLY A 475 -6.38 1.70 8.12
C GLY A 475 -5.69 1.54 6.77
N PHE A 476 -6.04 2.33 5.75
CA PHE A 476 -5.30 2.36 4.48
C PHE A 476 -4.01 3.17 4.62
N LEU A 477 -3.01 2.84 3.81
CA LEU A 477 -1.75 3.58 3.77
C LEU A 477 -1.97 4.98 3.18
N SER A 478 -1.45 6.01 3.87
CA SER A 478 -1.62 7.39 3.45
C SER A 478 -0.53 7.82 2.47
N GLU A 479 -0.94 8.43 1.39
CA GLU A 479 -0.06 9.11 0.45
C GLU A 479 0.47 10.44 1.01
N ALA A 480 1.60 10.89 0.48
CA ALA A 480 2.21 12.16 0.88
C ALA A 480 1.35 13.38 0.53
N HIS A 481 0.60 13.34 -0.56
CA HIS A 481 -0.38 14.35 -0.94
C HIS A 481 -1.35 13.79 -1.99
N PRO A 482 -2.67 13.86 -1.78
CA PRO A 482 -3.66 13.16 -2.61
C PRO A 482 -3.70 13.61 -4.08
N LYS A 483 -3.28 14.82 -4.40
CA LYS A 483 -3.29 15.35 -5.78
C LYS A 483 -1.91 15.44 -6.41
N LEU A 484 -0.87 15.77 -5.63
CA LEU A 484 0.46 16.10 -6.16
C LEU A 484 1.44 14.94 -6.02
N ARG A 485 1.24 14.06 -5.02
CA ARG A 485 2.12 12.93 -4.71
C ARG A 485 1.31 11.68 -4.33
N PRO A 486 0.43 11.20 -5.25
CA PRO A 486 -0.56 10.16 -4.92
C PRO A 486 0.02 8.73 -4.84
N VAL A 487 1.25 8.53 -5.30
CA VAL A 487 1.95 7.23 -5.27
C VAL A 487 3.13 7.20 -4.29
N GLU A 488 3.44 8.33 -3.65
CA GLU A 488 4.54 8.46 -2.69
C GLU A 488 3.97 8.50 -1.27
N THR A 489 4.69 7.95 -0.30
CA THR A 489 4.38 8.15 1.11
C THR A 489 5.14 9.34 1.68
N GLN A 490 4.88 9.70 2.94
CA GLN A 490 5.70 10.69 3.66
C GLN A 490 7.12 10.16 3.94
N VAL A 491 7.31 8.84 3.91
CA VAL A 491 8.63 8.22 4.03
C VAL A 491 9.28 8.15 2.65
N ALA A 492 10.33 8.92 2.44
CA ALA A 492 11.04 8.97 1.16
C ALA A 492 11.54 7.57 0.75
N GLY A 493 11.37 7.21 -0.52
CA GLY A 493 11.74 5.90 -1.06
C GLY A 493 10.72 4.78 -0.83
N VAL A 494 9.58 5.08 -0.17
CA VAL A 494 8.46 4.15 0.00
C VAL A 494 7.27 4.63 -0.82
N PHE A 495 6.76 3.77 -1.71
CA PHE A 495 5.73 4.06 -2.70
C PHE A 495 4.51 3.16 -2.51
N LEU A 496 3.34 3.61 -3.00
CA LEU A 496 2.06 2.95 -2.89
C LEU A 496 1.55 2.49 -4.27
N ALA A 497 1.03 1.27 -4.34
CA ALA A 497 0.42 0.72 -5.54
C ALA A 497 -0.86 -0.06 -5.23
N GLY A 498 -1.95 0.33 -5.86
CA GLY A 498 -3.23 -0.37 -5.81
C GLY A 498 -4.04 -0.15 -4.52
N ALA A 499 -4.81 -1.16 -4.15
CA ALA A 499 -5.84 -1.03 -3.13
C ALA A 499 -5.33 -0.94 -1.68
N CYS A 500 -4.05 -1.01 -1.44
CA CYS A 500 -3.46 -0.72 -0.12
C CYS A 500 -3.63 0.75 0.31
N GLN A 501 -3.84 1.67 -0.65
CA GLN A 501 -4.05 3.10 -0.42
C GLN A 501 -5.54 3.47 -0.35
N ALA A 502 -6.39 2.87 -1.17
CA ALA A 502 -7.85 3.02 -1.16
C ALA A 502 -8.48 2.00 -2.10
N SER A 503 -9.78 1.79 -1.98
CA SER A 503 -10.55 0.92 -2.90
C SER A 503 -10.36 1.34 -4.36
N LYS A 504 -9.92 0.40 -5.22
CA LYS A 504 -9.65 0.61 -6.66
C LYS A 504 -10.09 -0.59 -7.49
N ASP A 505 -10.43 -0.33 -8.73
CA ASP A 505 -10.58 -1.35 -9.76
C ASP A 505 -9.23 -1.75 -10.37
N ILE A 506 -9.25 -2.72 -11.29
CA ILE A 506 -8.02 -3.23 -11.92
C ILE A 506 -7.33 -2.16 -12.79
N PRO A 507 -8.04 -1.40 -13.67
CA PRO A 507 -7.42 -0.33 -14.46
C PRO A 507 -6.71 0.73 -13.62
N ASP A 508 -7.39 1.26 -12.59
CA ASP A 508 -6.79 2.25 -11.67
C ASP A 508 -5.61 1.66 -10.89
N THR A 509 -5.72 0.39 -10.50
CA THR A 509 -4.64 -0.33 -9.79
C THR A 509 -3.40 -0.46 -10.65
N VAL A 510 -3.54 -0.85 -11.91
CA VAL A 510 -2.43 -1.00 -12.87
C VAL A 510 -1.82 0.37 -13.18
N ALA A 511 -2.63 1.39 -13.43
CA ALA A 511 -2.15 2.75 -13.68
C ALA A 511 -1.34 3.31 -12.50
N GLN A 512 -1.82 3.11 -11.25
CA GLN A 512 -1.10 3.54 -10.06
C GLN A 512 0.19 2.74 -9.83
N ALA A 513 0.19 1.44 -10.12
CA ALA A 513 1.37 0.59 -10.02
C ALA A 513 2.47 1.05 -10.98
N SER A 514 2.13 1.34 -12.24
CA SER A 514 3.05 1.92 -13.22
C SER A 514 3.54 3.31 -12.82
N GLY A 515 2.66 4.13 -12.20
CA GLY A 515 3.05 5.41 -11.63
C GLY A 515 4.08 5.28 -10.50
N ALA A 516 3.90 4.32 -9.60
CA ALA A 516 4.86 4.02 -8.53
C ALA A 516 6.18 3.51 -9.10
N ALA A 517 6.13 2.58 -10.06
CA ALA A 517 7.30 2.07 -10.77
C ALA A 517 8.08 3.21 -11.48
N SER A 518 7.41 4.12 -12.14
CA SER A 518 8.03 5.30 -12.78
C SER A 518 8.81 6.16 -11.77
N LYS A 519 8.29 6.33 -10.55
CA LYS A 519 9.01 7.04 -9.47
C LYS A 519 10.26 6.29 -9.01
N VAL A 520 10.18 4.97 -8.87
CA VAL A 520 11.34 4.13 -8.57
C VAL A 520 12.40 4.24 -9.66
N LEU A 521 12.00 4.13 -10.94
CA LEU A 521 12.90 4.25 -12.08
C LEU A 521 13.58 5.62 -12.12
N SER A 522 12.84 6.70 -11.88
CA SER A 522 13.40 8.07 -11.81
C SER A 522 14.43 8.19 -10.69
N MET A 523 14.22 7.54 -9.54
CA MET A 523 15.17 7.51 -8.45
C MET A 523 16.43 6.70 -8.80
N PHE A 524 16.28 5.54 -9.44
CA PHE A 524 17.39 4.65 -9.80
C PHE A 524 18.22 5.15 -11.01
N ALA A 525 17.67 6.05 -11.81
CA ALA A 525 18.42 6.72 -12.87
C ALA A 525 19.55 7.61 -12.32
N GLN A 526 19.49 7.97 -11.04
CA GLN A 526 20.52 8.74 -10.35
C GLN A 526 21.48 7.81 -9.59
N ASP A 527 22.76 8.16 -9.53
CA ASP A 527 23.73 7.39 -8.74
C ASP A 527 23.68 7.73 -7.24
N ALA A 528 23.22 8.93 -6.92
CA ALA A 528 23.02 9.39 -5.56
C ALA A 528 21.79 10.28 -5.46
N ILE A 529 21.10 10.22 -4.32
CA ILE A 529 20.00 11.11 -3.95
C ILE A 529 20.58 12.30 -3.19
N GLU A 530 20.15 13.50 -3.56
CA GLU A 530 20.44 14.71 -2.80
C GLU A 530 19.42 14.83 -1.66
N ARG A 531 19.91 15.02 -0.44
CA ARG A 531 19.12 15.25 0.77
C ARG A 531 19.41 16.63 1.33
N GLU A 532 18.44 17.16 2.06
CA GLU A 532 18.59 18.40 2.82
C GLU A 532 19.77 18.30 3.80
N PRO A 533 20.68 19.28 3.79
CA PRO A 533 21.84 19.32 4.69
C PRO A 533 21.49 19.82 6.10
N THR A 534 20.25 20.24 6.35
CA THR A 534 19.75 20.68 7.66
C THR A 534 19.61 19.51 8.62
N ILE A 535 20.74 18.88 8.96
CA ILE A 535 20.84 17.73 9.87
C ILE A 535 21.67 18.10 11.11
N ALA A 536 21.54 17.29 12.15
CA ALA A 536 22.37 17.44 13.34
C ALA A 536 23.85 17.12 13.02
N LYS A 537 24.75 17.86 13.63
CA LYS A 537 26.20 17.67 13.52
C LYS A 537 26.83 17.59 14.90
N VAL A 538 27.73 16.64 15.08
CA VAL A 538 28.43 16.44 16.35
C VAL A 538 29.82 17.08 16.28
N ASN A 539 30.13 17.90 17.26
CA ASN A 539 31.52 18.33 17.47
C ASN A 539 32.27 17.21 18.20
N GLU A 540 33.07 16.48 17.44
CA GLU A 540 33.82 15.32 17.94
C GLU A 540 34.84 15.71 19.03
N GLN A 541 35.33 16.96 19.05
CA GLN A 541 36.30 17.41 20.04
C GLN A 541 35.66 17.57 21.42
N THR A 542 34.50 18.17 21.49
CA THR A 542 33.79 18.45 22.75
C THR A 542 32.86 17.31 23.18
N CYS A 543 32.51 16.37 22.30
CA CYS A 543 31.64 15.25 22.62
C CYS A 543 32.27 14.32 23.65
N VAL A 544 31.59 14.08 24.77
CA VAL A 544 32.05 13.24 25.90
C VAL A 544 31.58 11.78 25.81
N GLY A 545 30.80 11.41 24.77
CA GLY A 545 30.35 10.03 24.57
C GLY A 545 29.29 9.54 25.56
N CYS A 546 28.44 10.43 26.09
CA CYS A 546 27.35 10.06 27.01
C CYS A 546 26.15 9.38 26.31
N PHE A 547 25.96 9.61 25.01
CA PHE A 547 24.91 9.06 24.15
C PHE A 547 23.48 9.43 24.57
N GLU A 548 23.25 10.51 25.32
CA GLU A 548 21.90 11.02 25.59
C GLU A 548 21.20 11.44 24.29
N CYS A 549 21.93 12.03 23.35
CA CYS A 549 21.45 12.34 22.00
C CYS A 549 20.94 11.10 21.25
N GLN A 550 21.58 9.93 21.43
CA GLN A 550 21.15 8.67 20.82
C GLN A 550 19.81 8.19 21.40
N ARG A 551 19.64 8.32 22.72
CA ARG A 551 18.38 7.95 23.40
C ARG A 551 17.21 8.86 23.00
N ALA A 552 17.52 10.15 22.81
CA ALA A 552 16.53 11.17 22.43
C ALA A 552 16.13 11.11 20.94
N CYS A 553 16.89 10.43 20.09
CA CYS A 553 16.67 10.43 18.65
C CYS A 553 15.52 9.51 18.25
N PRO A 554 14.35 10.03 17.79
CA PRO A 554 13.21 9.21 17.37
C PRO A 554 13.48 8.45 16.07
N TYR A 555 14.44 8.92 15.26
CA TYR A 555 14.82 8.34 13.97
C TYR A 555 15.97 7.34 14.05
N ARG A 556 16.50 7.08 15.26
CA ARG A 556 17.69 6.22 15.49
C ARG A 556 18.88 6.61 14.61
N ALA A 557 19.01 7.88 14.29
CA ALA A 557 20.03 8.42 13.39
C ALA A 557 21.40 8.62 14.05
N ILE A 558 21.54 8.34 15.34
CA ILE A 558 22.79 8.55 16.06
C ILE A 558 23.45 7.24 16.38
N GLU A 559 24.65 7.07 15.84
CA GLU A 559 25.52 5.91 15.93
C GLU A 559 26.71 6.20 16.84
N ARG A 560 27.48 5.18 17.16
CA ARG A 560 28.74 5.29 17.91
C ARG A 560 29.89 5.26 16.94
N LYS A 561 30.79 6.26 17.01
CA LYS A 561 32.01 6.34 16.23
C LYS A 561 33.21 6.25 17.15
N GLU A 562 34.10 5.31 16.87
CA GLU A 562 35.39 5.18 17.57
C GLU A 562 36.42 6.14 16.96
N ILE A 563 37.05 6.91 17.79
CA ILE A 563 38.21 7.73 17.41
C ILE A 563 39.46 7.02 17.89
N ARG A 564 40.34 6.70 16.97
CA ARG A 564 41.59 5.98 17.22
C ARG A 564 42.80 6.85 16.89
N ASP A 565 43.92 6.62 17.57
CA ASP A 565 45.20 7.25 17.26
C ASP A 565 45.85 6.67 15.99
N ARG A 566 46.99 7.22 15.58
CA ARG A 566 47.74 6.74 14.40
C ARG A 566 48.28 5.31 14.57
N GLN A 567 48.31 4.79 15.79
CA GLN A 567 48.78 3.45 16.14
C GLN A 567 47.63 2.46 16.26
N GLY A 568 46.37 2.93 16.08
CA GLY A 568 45.14 2.10 16.13
C GLY A 568 44.52 1.97 17.52
N ASN A 569 45.10 2.59 18.57
CA ASN A 569 44.56 2.55 19.92
C ASN A 569 43.30 3.42 20.02
N LEU A 570 42.29 2.94 20.76
CA LEU A 570 41.07 3.68 21.02
C LEU A 570 41.33 4.90 21.91
N ILE A 571 41.06 6.10 21.40
CA ILE A 571 41.17 7.35 22.17
C ILE A 571 39.85 7.61 22.90
N LYS A 572 38.71 7.61 22.16
CA LYS A 572 37.38 7.82 22.69
C LYS A 572 36.30 7.33 21.73
N VAL A 573 35.08 7.17 22.26
CA VAL A 573 33.90 6.88 21.48
C VAL A 573 33.00 8.11 21.52
N VAL A 574 32.60 8.62 20.36
CA VAL A 574 31.73 9.81 20.21
C VAL A 574 30.43 9.46 19.48
N ALA A 575 29.43 10.33 19.61
CA ALA A 575 28.24 10.24 18.80
C ALA A 575 28.57 10.63 17.35
N TYR A 576 27.95 9.93 16.40
CA TYR A 576 27.99 10.21 14.97
C TYR A 576 26.56 10.28 14.44
N VAL A 577 26.25 11.29 13.67
CA VAL A 577 24.93 11.42 13.03
C VAL A 577 24.99 10.77 11.65
N ASN A 578 24.18 9.73 11.46
CA ASN A 578 24.00 9.14 10.13
C ASN A 578 23.19 10.10 9.26
N PRO A 579 23.78 10.68 8.22
CA PRO A 579 23.11 11.70 7.40
C PRO A 579 21.94 11.14 6.60
N GLY A 580 21.92 9.84 6.35
CA GLY A 580 20.83 9.15 5.69
C GLY A 580 19.58 9.00 6.56
N LEU A 581 19.71 8.93 7.88
CA LEU A 581 18.61 8.73 8.83
C LEU A 581 18.13 10.03 9.49
N CYS A 582 19.00 11.03 9.61
CA CYS A 582 18.66 12.26 10.32
C CYS A 582 17.57 13.07 9.59
N ALA A 583 16.48 13.36 10.30
CA ALA A 583 15.37 14.16 9.80
C ALA A 583 15.42 15.65 10.23
N GLY A 584 16.53 16.10 10.86
CA GLY A 584 16.69 17.50 11.25
C GLY A 584 15.75 17.99 12.37
N CYS A 585 15.21 17.10 13.19
CA CYS A 585 14.18 17.45 14.20
C CYS A 585 14.70 18.22 15.44
N GLY A 586 16.02 18.29 15.65
CA GLY A 586 16.67 19.00 16.76
C GLY A 586 16.58 18.33 18.13
N ALA A 587 15.88 17.20 18.34
CA ALA A 587 15.72 16.57 19.66
C ALA A 587 17.07 16.23 20.32
N CYS A 588 18.08 15.92 19.55
CA CYS A 588 19.43 15.59 20.03
C CYS A 588 20.20 16.82 20.50
N THR A 589 19.94 18.03 19.98
CA THR A 589 20.60 19.26 20.42
C THR A 589 20.14 19.61 21.83
N VAL A 590 18.84 19.52 22.10
CA VAL A 590 18.25 19.75 23.43
C VAL A 590 18.73 18.71 24.46
N ALA A 591 18.92 17.46 24.06
CA ALA A 591 19.41 16.39 24.95
C ALA A 591 20.90 16.49 25.25
N CYS A 592 21.67 17.26 24.48
CA CYS A 592 23.13 17.34 24.63
C CYS A 592 23.53 18.35 25.72
N ARG A 593 23.73 17.87 26.94
CA ARG A 593 24.14 18.73 28.09
C ARG A 593 25.49 19.46 27.89
N ASN A 594 26.30 18.96 26.96
CA ASN A 594 27.63 19.51 26.69
C ASN A 594 27.66 20.40 25.43
N HIS A 595 26.49 20.73 24.86
CA HIS A 595 26.34 21.55 23.63
C HIS A 595 27.27 21.11 22.49
N SER A 596 27.52 19.80 22.40
CA SER A 596 28.37 19.21 21.37
C SER A 596 27.61 18.78 20.13
N VAL A 597 26.29 18.91 20.12
CA VAL A 597 25.42 18.62 18.98
C VAL A 597 24.70 19.88 18.58
N ASP A 598 24.87 20.30 17.35
CA ASP A 598 24.18 21.45 16.77
C ASP A 598 23.38 21.03 15.54
N LEU A 599 22.44 21.88 15.09
CA LEU A 599 21.62 21.64 13.91
C LEU A 599 22.02 22.61 12.79
N GLU A 600 22.50 22.08 11.67
CA GLU A 600 22.87 22.90 10.52
C GLU A 600 21.65 23.69 10.02
N GLY A 601 21.83 25.01 9.78
CA GLY A 601 20.76 25.92 9.39
C GLY A 601 19.87 26.41 10.55
N PHE A 602 20.06 25.88 11.77
CA PHE A 602 19.36 26.24 13.02
C PHE A 602 20.34 26.24 14.20
N ALA A 603 21.55 26.70 13.98
CA ALA A 603 22.55 26.82 15.05
C ALA A 603 22.10 27.82 16.11
N GLU A 604 22.60 27.65 17.35
CA GLU A 604 22.25 28.52 18.49
C GLU A 604 22.39 30.00 18.14
N GLU A 605 23.45 30.41 17.45
CA GLU A 605 23.68 31.81 17.04
C GLU A 605 22.60 32.35 16.10
N GLN A 606 22.01 31.50 15.24
CA GLN A 606 20.92 31.86 14.34
C GLN A 606 19.62 32.04 15.12
N MET A 607 19.31 31.10 16.02
CA MET A 607 18.12 31.13 16.87
C MET A 607 18.13 32.32 17.85
N PHE A 608 19.28 32.59 18.48
CA PHE A 608 19.43 33.76 19.35
C PHE A 608 19.32 35.07 18.60
N ALA A 609 19.72 35.11 17.33
CA ALA A 609 19.53 36.31 16.51
C ALA A 609 18.06 36.61 16.22
N GLU A 610 17.26 35.57 15.93
CA GLU A 610 15.80 35.70 15.79
C GLU A 610 15.16 36.19 17.10
N LEU A 611 15.50 35.57 18.23
CA LEU A 611 15.00 35.94 19.54
C LEU A 611 15.35 37.39 19.91
N SER A 612 16.62 37.80 19.64
CA SER A 612 17.05 39.17 19.88
C SER A 612 16.31 40.19 19.03
N ALA A 613 15.93 39.83 17.81
CA ALA A 613 15.13 40.69 16.93
C ALA A 613 13.67 40.87 17.42
N ILE A 614 13.14 39.90 18.18
CA ILE A 614 11.82 40.04 18.83
C ILE A 614 11.87 41.04 19.99
N THR A 615 12.94 40.96 20.80
CA THR A 615 13.05 41.76 22.02
C THR A 615 13.55 43.19 21.75
N ALA A 616 14.10 43.48 20.59
CA ALA A 616 14.58 44.79 20.15
C ALA A 616 13.51 45.64 19.46
N ALA A 617 12.23 45.21 19.51
CA ALA A 617 11.09 45.88 18.89
C ALA A 617 10.32 46.78 19.96
#